data_bb83f1a27f5c86b02fc5da79a8b169f3
#
_entry.id   bb83f1a27f5c86b02fc5da79a8b169f3
#
_cell.length_a   1.000
_cell.length_b   1.000
_cell.length_c   1.000
_cell.angle_alpha   90.00
_cell.angle_beta   90.00
_cell.angle_gamma   90.00
#
_symmetry.space_group_name_H-M   'P 1'
#
loop_
_entity.id
_entity.type
_entity.pdbx_description
1 polymer ?
#
loop_
_entity_poly.entity_id
_entity_poly.type
_entity_poly.pdbx_seq_one_letter_code
_entity_poly.pdbx_strand_id
1 'polypeptide(L)'
;LNVQKYNHKCKYDSGYICGDITDIATKKHLFNEVDKWSHIEGINNVTVVIATPPCQGMSVANHKKAENEIVRNSLVIESIKIIEEINPLFFIFENVPAFMKTICTDTDNKEKTISEAIDQHLNEHYSIYSQVINFKDYGACSSRSRTVVIGVRRDIADFISPFELFPDYKPEKTLREVIGNLPALNQFGEIS
;
A
#
# COMPACT_ATOMS: atom_id res chain seq x y z
N LEU A 1 1.06 6.36 -14.70
CA LEU A 1 -0.15 7.18 -14.74
C LEU A 1 -1.01 6.92 -16.00
N ASN A 2 -0.42 6.86 -17.22
CA ASN A 2 -1.16 6.64 -18.46
C ASN A 2 -1.92 5.30 -18.47
N VAL A 3 -1.34 4.23 -17.94
CA VAL A 3 -2.01 2.93 -17.83
C VAL A 3 -3.22 2.99 -16.89
N GLN A 4 -3.10 3.72 -15.78
CA GLN A 4 -4.21 3.90 -14.84
C GLN A 4 -5.36 4.70 -15.49
N LYS A 5 -5.02 5.77 -16.23
CA LYS A 5 -6.00 6.55 -16.99
C LYS A 5 -6.70 5.70 -18.06
N TYR A 6 -5.92 4.95 -18.82
CA TYR A 6 -6.45 4.02 -19.82
C TYR A 6 -7.43 3.00 -19.23
N ASN A 7 -7.12 2.50 -18.04
CA ASN A 7 -7.96 1.53 -17.34
C ASN A 7 -9.09 2.18 -16.50
N HIS A 8 -9.30 3.47 -16.61
CA HIS A 8 -10.37 4.22 -15.92
C HIS A 8 -10.43 3.92 -14.40
N LYS A 9 -9.26 3.97 -13.73
CA LYS A 9 -9.17 3.63 -12.29
C LYS A 9 -9.67 4.73 -11.36
N CYS A 10 -9.76 5.96 -11.83
CA CYS A 10 -10.41 7.06 -11.12
C CYS A 10 -11.72 7.44 -11.78
N LYS A 11 -12.72 7.76 -10.97
CA LYS A 11 -14.02 8.26 -11.44
C LYS A 11 -13.87 9.64 -12.14
N TYR A 12 -12.93 10.45 -11.64
CA TYR A 12 -12.64 11.78 -12.16
C TYR A 12 -11.19 11.88 -12.62
N ASP A 13 -10.93 12.49 -13.76
CA ASP A 13 -9.59 12.65 -14.33
C ASP A 13 -8.64 13.46 -13.42
N SER A 14 -9.17 14.42 -12.65
CA SER A 14 -8.42 15.19 -11.66
C SER A 14 -7.82 14.33 -10.53
N GLY A 15 -8.34 13.13 -10.29
CA GLY A 15 -7.80 12.18 -9.32
C GLY A 15 -6.50 11.51 -9.71
N TYR A 16 -6.04 11.68 -10.95
CA TYR A 16 -4.75 11.19 -11.39
C TYR A 16 -3.63 12.18 -11.07
N ILE A 17 -3.26 12.29 -9.81
CA ILE A 17 -2.22 13.21 -9.34
C ILE A 17 -0.84 12.58 -9.60
N CYS A 18 0.04 13.34 -10.24
CA CYS A 18 1.43 12.96 -10.46
C CYS A 18 2.33 14.04 -9.84
N GLY A 19 3.13 13.66 -8.83
CA GLY A 19 4.02 14.57 -8.14
C GLY A 19 4.84 13.84 -7.08
N ASP A 20 5.82 14.52 -6.52
CA ASP A 20 6.55 14.03 -5.37
C ASP A 20 5.69 14.21 -4.12
N ILE A 21 5.48 13.13 -3.37
CA ILE A 21 4.64 13.14 -2.17
C ILE A 21 5.26 13.96 -1.02
N THR A 22 6.57 14.27 -1.09
CA THR A 22 7.23 15.15 -0.13
C THR A 22 6.92 16.62 -0.38
N ASP A 23 6.49 16.99 -1.59
CA ASP A 23 6.15 18.35 -1.95
C ASP A 23 4.84 18.80 -1.31
N ILE A 24 4.87 19.97 -0.68
CA ILE A 24 3.69 20.61 -0.09
C ILE A 24 2.60 20.84 -1.16
N ALA A 25 3.01 21.24 -2.38
CA ALA A 25 2.05 21.49 -3.46
C ALA A 25 1.33 20.22 -3.90
N THR A 26 2.03 19.09 -3.98
CA THR A 26 1.46 17.77 -4.28
C THR A 26 0.47 17.34 -3.21
N LYS A 27 0.83 17.45 -1.93
CA LYS A 27 -0.07 17.13 -0.81
C LYS A 27 -1.31 18.03 -0.79
N LYS A 28 -1.12 19.33 -0.98
CA LYS A 28 -2.25 20.28 -1.06
C LYS A 28 -3.20 19.92 -2.20
N HIS A 29 -2.67 19.54 -3.36
CA HIS A 29 -3.49 19.07 -4.48
C HIS A 29 -4.27 17.80 -4.10
N LEU A 30 -3.64 16.84 -3.46
CA LEU A 30 -4.30 15.61 -2.98
C LEU A 30 -5.47 15.94 -2.03
N PHE A 31 -5.24 16.74 -1.01
CA PHE A 31 -6.27 17.08 -0.02
C PHE A 31 -7.42 17.88 -0.64
N ASN A 32 -7.13 18.81 -1.54
CA ASN A 32 -8.17 19.55 -2.29
C ASN A 32 -9.05 18.61 -3.15
N GLU A 33 -8.45 17.59 -3.77
CA GLU A 33 -9.23 16.60 -4.53
C GLU A 33 -10.07 15.70 -3.61
N VAL A 34 -9.55 15.32 -2.44
CA VAL A 34 -10.33 14.57 -1.43
C VAL A 34 -11.54 15.40 -0.96
N ASP A 35 -11.34 16.66 -0.62
CA ASP A 35 -12.41 17.56 -0.17
C ASP A 35 -13.46 17.77 -1.27
N LYS A 36 -13.01 18.00 -2.49
CA LYS A 36 -13.88 18.16 -3.66
C LYS A 36 -14.75 16.91 -3.89
N TRP A 37 -14.16 15.71 -3.80
CA TRP A 37 -14.91 14.47 -3.99
C TRP A 37 -15.88 14.21 -2.85
N SER A 38 -15.48 14.48 -1.63
CA SER A 38 -16.36 14.38 -0.46
C SER A 38 -17.61 15.24 -0.64
N HIS A 39 -17.42 16.46 -1.16
CA HIS A 39 -18.52 17.39 -1.45
C HIS A 39 -19.44 16.90 -2.59
N ILE A 40 -18.84 16.42 -3.70
CA ILE A 40 -19.59 15.97 -4.88
C ILE A 40 -20.38 14.69 -4.58
N GLU A 41 -19.78 13.75 -3.84
CA GLU A 41 -20.37 12.44 -3.53
C GLU A 41 -21.24 12.47 -2.26
N GLY A 42 -21.23 13.57 -1.51
CA GLY A 42 -21.96 13.67 -0.24
C GLY A 42 -21.45 12.72 0.84
N ILE A 43 -20.15 12.39 0.84
CA ILE A 43 -19.51 11.49 1.79
C ILE A 43 -18.71 12.25 2.83
N ASN A 44 -18.78 11.81 4.09
CA ASN A 44 -18.10 12.48 5.20
C ASN A 44 -16.73 11.85 5.55
N ASN A 45 -16.44 10.66 5.02
CA ASN A 45 -15.22 9.94 5.32
C ASN A 45 -14.64 9.29 4.07
N VAL A 46 -13.33 9.36 3.91
CA VAL A 46 -12.61 8.48 2.97
C VAL A 46 -12.70 7.06 3.50
N THR A 47 -13.13 6.13 2.68
CA THR A 47 -13.28 4.73 3.11
C THR A 47 -11.94 4.09 3.34
N VAL A 48 -11.00 4.20 2.40
CA VAL A 48 -9.69 3.55 2.52
C VAL A 48 -8.58 4.37 1.88
N VAL A 49 -7.44 4.43 2.57
CA VAL A 49 -6.16 4.89 2.01
C VAL A 49 -5.25 3.68 1.83
N ILE A 50 -4.79 3.44 0.61
CA ILE A 50 -3.82 2.39 0.30
C ILE A 50 -2.50 3.05 -0.05
N ALA A 51 -1.44 2.67 0.67
CA ALA A 51 -0.10 3.19 0.47
C ALA A 51 0.89 2.06 0.16
N THR A 52 1.65 2.24 -0.93
CA THR A 52 2.70 1.32 -1.35
C THR A 52 4.01 2.10 -1.52
N PRO A 53 4.57 2.66 -0.43
CA PRO A 53 5.78 3.45 -0.53
C PRO A 53 6.94 2.62 -1.10
N PRO A 54 7.88 3.22 -1.87
CA PRO A 54 8.97 2.47 -2.49
C PRO A 54 9.86 1.80 -1.44
N CYS A 55 10.23 0.55 -1.72
CA CYS A 55 11.02 -0.31 -0.84
C CYS A 55 12.52 -0.33 -1.20
N GLN A 56 13.04 0.73 -1.81
CA GLN A 56 14.44 0.79 -2.20
C GLN A 56 15.34 0.82 -0.96
N GLY A 57 16.21 -0.20 -0.79
CA GLY A 57 17.03 -0.39 0.41
C GLY A 57 16.47 -1.37 1.43
N MET A 58 15.21 -1.80 1.32
CA MET A 58 14.60 -2.82 2.18
C MET A 58 14.92 -4.26 1.74
N SER A 59 15.63 -4.44 0.62
CA SER A 59 16.00 -5.77 0.12
C SER A 59 17.10 -6.37 0.98
N VAL A 60 16.90 -7.62 1.42
CA VAL A 60 17.86 -8.41 2.21
C VAL A 60 19.22 -8.58 1.52
N ALA A 61 19.29 -8.33 0.20
CA ALA A 61 20.50 -8.47 -0.60
C ALA A 61 21.49 -7.29 -0.47
N ASN A 62 21.10 -6.19 0.16
CA ASN A 62 21.94 -5.01 0.22
C ASN A 62 22.52 -4.80 1.63
N HIS A 63 23.71 -5.38 1.88
CA HIS A 63 24.41 -5.26 3.16
C HIS A 63 25.12 -3.91 3.40
N LYS A 64 25.05 -2.99 2.43
CA LYS A 64 25.62 -1.64 2.56
C LYS A 64 24.49 -0.61 2.62
N LYS A 65 24.03 -0.31 3.83
CA LYS A 65 23.11 0.80 4.09
C LYS A 65 23.84 2.12 3.78
N ALA A 66 23.50 2.75 2.64
CA ALA A 66 23.90 4.11 2.37
C ALA A 66 22.92 5.09 3.03
N GLU A 67 23.38 6.27 3.48
CA GLU A 67 22.52 7.33 4.05
C GLU A 67 21.31 7.65 3.17
N ASN A 68 21.46 7.57 1.86
CA ASN A 68 20.39 7.76 0.89
C ASN A 68 19.24 6.73 0.98
N GLU A 69 19.46 5.57 1.61
CA GLU A 69 18.42 4.54 1.77
C GLU A 69 17.49 4.85 2.95
N ILE A 70 18.04 5.39 4.03
CA ILE A 70 17.25 5.83 5.20
C ILE A 70 16.31 6.96 4.80
N VAL A 71 16.79 7.92 4.01
CA VAL A 71 15.96 9.01 3.48
C VAL A 71 14.82 8.49 2.60
N ARG A 72 15.06 7.47 1.78
CA ARG A 72 14.02 6.86 0.94
C ARG A 72 13.01 6.06 1.75
N ASN A 73 13.45 5.40 2.82
CA ASN A 73 12.54 4.70 3.72
C ASN A 73 11.62 5.66 4.47
N SER A 74 12.02 6.93 4.62
CA SER A 74 11.21 7.97 5.25
C SER A 74 9.99 8.40 4.41
N LEU A 75 9.86 7.94 3.14
CA LEU A 75 8.63 8.13 2.36
C LEU A 75 7.41 7.41 2.97
N VAL A 76 7.63 6.40 3.81
CA VAL A 76 6.55 5.81 4.60
C VAL A 76 5.96 6.83 5.58
N ILE A 77 6.79 7.71 6.15
CA ILE A 77 6.34 8.76 7.07
C ILE A 77 5.39 9.75 6.37
N GLU A 78 5.64 10.08 5.10
CA GLU A 78 4.71 10.90 4.34
C GLU A 78 3.36 10.19 4.13
N SER A 79 3.36 8.88 3.94
CA SER A 79 2.12 8.09 3.88
C SER A 79 1.38 8.07 5.23
N ILE A 80 2.10 7.97 6.34
CA ILE A 80 1.53 8.05 7.70
C ILE A 80 0.87 9.42 7.91
N LYS A 81 1.57 10.52 7.60
CA LYS A 81 1.02 11.89 7.71
C LYS A 81 -0.27 12.07 6.87
N ILE A 82 -0.32 11.49 5.68
CA ILE A 82 -1.52 11.52 4.84
C ILE A 82 -2.67 10.76 5.49
N ILE A 83 -2.40 9.60 6.10
CA ILE A 83 -3.41 8.83 6.83
C ILE A 83 -3.91 9.62 8.05
N GLU A 84 -3.02 10.26 8.81
CA GLU A 84 -3.40 11.13 9.94
C GLU A 84 -4.32 12.28 9.49
N GLU A 85 -3.97 12.99 8.40
CA GLU A 85 -4.72 14.14 7.89
C GLU A 85 -6.07 13.75 7.30
N ILE A 86 -6.12 12.69 6.50
CA ILE A 86 -7.35 12.19 5.86
C ILE A 86 -8.26 11.49 6.86
N ASN A 87 -7.68 10.84 7.88
CA ASN A 87 -8.37 10.05 8.89
C ASN A 87 -9.42 9.07 8.31
N PRO A 88 -9.00 8.18 7.37
CA PRO A 88 -9.91 7.26 6.68
C PRO A 88 -10.51 6.20 7.63
N LEU A 89 -11.58 5.52 7.19
CA LEU A 89 -12.12 4.39 7.96
C LEU A 89 -11.12 3.23 8.04
N PHE A 90 -10.37 3.01 6.95
CA PHE A 90 -9.35 1.98 6.84
C PHE A 90 -8.08 2.53 6.21
N PHE A 91 -6.94 1.96 6.58
CA PHE A 91 -5.73 2.11 5.79
C PHE A 91 -5.06 0.77 5.51
N ILE A 92 -4.31 0.70 4.42
CA ILE A 92 -3.55 -0.50 4.04
C ILE A 92 -2.16 -0.07 3.59
N PHE A 93 -1.12 -0.71 4.17
CA PHE A 93 0.21 -0.71 3.58
C PHE A 93 0.49 -2.07 2.93
N GLU A 94 1.04 -2.08 1.73
CA GLU A 94 1.61 -3.27 1.08
C GLU A 94 3.09 -3.01 0.80
N ASN A 95 3.94 -3.96 1.18
CA ASN A 95 5.38 -3.84 0.97
C ASN A 95 6.10 -5.20 1.06
N VAL A 96 7.43 -5.18 0.91
CA VAL A 96 8.28 -6.37 1.06
C VAL A 96 8.23 -6.95 2.47
N PRO A 97 8.58 -8.25 2.69
CA PRO A 97 8.50 -8.89 4.00
C PRO A 97 9.28 -8.21 5.12
N ALA A 98 10.35 -7.49 4.79
CA ALA A 98 11.17 -6.78 5.78
C ALA A 98 10.58 -5.43 6.22
N PHE A 99 9.47 -4.97 5.64
CA PHE A 99 8.91 -3.62 5.81
C PHE A 99 8.85 -3.16 7.26
N MET A 100 8.19 -3.90 8.13
CA MET A 100 7.98 -3.51 9.54
C MET A 100 9.28 -3.38 10.35
N LYS A 101 10.35 -4.08 9.94
CA LYS A 101 11.66 -4.08 10.61
C LYS A 101 12.65 -3.09 10.00
N THR A 102 12.28 -2.44 8.91
CA THR A 102 13.14 -1.48 8.22
C THR A 102 13.21 -0.19 9.01
N ILE A 103 14.41 0.42 9.06
CA ILE A 103 14.64 1.70 9.73
C ILE A 103 14.23 2.84 8.80
N CYS A 104 13.54 3.81 9.35
CA CYS A 104 13.21 5.10 8.73
C CYS A 104 13.54 6.25 9.68
N THR A 105 13.64 7.46 9.16
CA THR A 105 13.73 8.67 9.97
C THR A 105 12.33 9.23 10.17
N ASP A 106 11.90 9.33 11.41
CA ASP A 106 10.58 9.85 11.78
C ASP A 106 10.55 11.38 11.86
N THR A 107 9.38 11.96 12.13
CA THR A 107 9.14 13.41 12.23
C THR A 107 9.98 14.09 13.30
N ASP A 108 10.39 13.37 14.34
CA ASP A 108 11.29 13.86 15.40
C ASP A 108 12.79 13.75 15.04
N ASN A 109 13.10 13.45 13.78
CA ASN A 109 14.45 13.20 13.25
C ASN A 109 15.19 12.02 13.93
N LYS A 110 14.47 11.11 14.57
CA LYS A 110 15.05 9.89 15.12
C LYS A 110 14.84 8.71 14.19
N GLU A 111 15.84 7.84 14.20
CA GLU A 111 15.72 6.55 13.53
C GLU A 111 14.85 5.60 14.36
N LYS A 112 13.85 5.02 13.70
CA LYS A 112 12.92 4.04 14.27
C LYS A 112 12.64 2.95 13.24
N THR A 113 12.15 1.82 13.68
CA THR A 113 11.54 0.86 12.76
C THR A 113 10.22 1.44 12.22
N ILE A 114 9.85 1.03 11.02
CA ILE A 114 8.54 1.42 10.45
C ILE A 114 7.39 0.95 11.36
N SER A 115 7.56 -0.20 12.04
CA SER A 115 6.59 -0.67 13.04
C SER A 115 6.41 0.32 14.17
N GLU A 116 7.51 0.83 14.75
CA GLU A 116 7.46 1.82 15.83
C GLU A 116 6.85 3.14 15.37
N ALA A 117 7.17 3.59 14.14
CA ALA A 117 6.60 4.80 13.59
C ALA A 117 5.07 4.66 13.37
N ILE A 118 4.62 3.57 12.76
CA ILE A 118 3.19 3.28 12.57
C ILE A 118 2.47 3.23 13.93
N ASP A 119 3.04 2.55 14.90
CA ASP A 119 2.45 2.41 16.24
C ASP A 119 2.37 3.77 16.94
N GLN A 120 3.44 4.56 16.91
CA GLN A 120 3.49 5.88 17.53
C GLN A 120 2.46 6.87 16.97
N HIS A 121 2.28 6.87 15.64
CA HIS A 121 1.43 7.84 14.96
C HIS A 121 -0.03 7.38 14.83
N LEU A 122 -0.27 6.10 14.64
CA LEU A 122 -1.59 5.62 14.24
C LEU A 122 -2.31 4.79 15.30
N ASN A 123 -1.63 4.23 16.29
CA ASN A 123 -2.24 3.31 17.26
C ASN A 123 -3.29 3.97 18.17
N GLU A 124 -3.20 5.27 18.40
CA GLU A 124 -4.24 5.99 19.17
C GLU A 124 -5.59 5.97 18.45
N HIS A 125 -5.58 6.09 17.12
CA HIS A 125 -6.79 6.24 16.30
C HIS A 125 -7.22 4.96 15.58
N TYR A 126 -6.33 3.97 15.46
CA TYR A 126 -6.57 2.75 14.70
C TYR A 126 -6.28 1.48 15.52
N SER A 127 -7.07 0.46 15.30
CA SER A 127 -6.70 -0.92 15.59
C SER A 127 -5.91 -1.46 14.39
N ILE A 128 -4.69 -1.96 14.62
CA ILE A 128 -3.74 -2.27 13.56
C ILE A 128 -3.32 -3.73 13.64
N TYR A 129 -3.33 -4.41 12.50
CA TYR A 129 -2.80 -5.77 12.37
C TYR A 129 -1.90 -5.88 11.14
N SER A 130 -0.80 -6.61 11.27
CA SER A 130 0.15 -6.83 10.19
C SER A 130 0.53 -8.29 10.05
N GLN A 131 0.64 -8.75 8.82
CA GLN A 131 1.03 -10.12 8.49
C GLN A 131 1.85 -10.17 7.21
N VAL A 132 2.83 -11.06 7.16
CA VAL A 132 3.49 -11.44 5.91
C VAL A 132 2.67 -12.57 5.27
N ILE A 133 2.12 -12.30 4.09
CA ILE A 133 1.35 -13.27 3.32
C ILE A 133 2.12 -13.67 2.06
N ASN A 134 1.92 -14.89 1.59
CA ASN A 134 2.35 -15.32 0.26
C ASN A 134 1.11 -15.38 -0.63
N PHE A 135 1.10 -14.63 -1.71
CA PHE A 135 -0.08 -14.49 -2.58
C PHE A 135 -0.55 -15.81 -3.20
N LYS A 136 0.34 -16.80 -3.36
CA LYS A 136 -0.06 -18.13 -3.82
C LYS A 136 -1.09 -18.80 -2.90
N ASP A 137 -0.98 -18.54 -1.59
CA ASP A 137 -1.85 -19.12 -0.56
C ASP A 137 -3.26 -18.50 -0.57
N TYR A 138 -3.45 -17.47 -1.41
CA TYR A 138 -4.71 -16.73 -1.58
C TYR A 138 -5.19 -16.77 -3.04
N GLY A 139 -4.76 -17.79 -3.80
CA GLY A 139 -5.22 -18.07 -5.16
C GLY A 139 -4.51 -17.27 -6.26
N ALA A 140 -3.45 -16.54 -5.95
CA ALA A 140 -2.62 -15.93 -6.99
C ALA A 140 -1.69 -16.98 -7.64
N CYS A 141 -1.38 -16.76 -8.92
CA CYS A 141 -0.53 -17.66 -9.71
C CYS A 141 0.96 -17.36 -9.55
N SER A 142 1.36 -16.73 -8.45
CA SER A 142 2.76 -16.40 -8.18
C SER A 142 3.10 -16.51 -6.71
N SER A 143 4.27 -17.11 -6.41
CA SER A 143 4.82 -17.17 -5.07
C SER A 143 5.50 -15.84 -4.73
N ARG A 144 4.70 -14.86 -4.29
CA ARG A 144 5.16 -13.52 -3.94
C ARG A 144 4.78 -13.21 -2.49
N SER A 145 5.78 -13.14 -1.61
CA SER A 145 5.55 -12.74 -0.22
C SER A 145 5.53 -11.23 -0.05
N ARG A 146 4.56 -10.72 0.73
CA ARG A 146 4.41 -9.30 1.05
C ARG A 146 3.94 -9.12 2.48
N THR A 147 4.43 -8.07 3.12
CA THR A 147 3.82 -7.54 4.32
C THR A 147 2.58 -6.76 3.94
N VAL A 148 1.47 -7.08 4.57
CA VAL A 148 0.23 -6.30 4.53
C VAL A 148 -0.04 -5.81 5.94
N VAL A 149 -0.27 -4.50 6.08
CA VAL A 149 -0.68 -3.87 7.33
C VAL A 149 -2.06 -3.28 7.11
N ILE A 150 -3.01 -3.64 7.94
CA ILE A 150 -4.39 -3.12 7.88
C ILE A 150 -4.68 -2.39 9.17
N GLY A 151 -5.13 -1.14 9.06
CA GLY A 151 -5.68 -0.38 10.16
C GLY A 151 -7.17 -0.16 10.00
N VAL A 152 -7.90 -0.34 11.08
CA VAL A 152 -9.34 -0.08 11.20
C VAL A 152 -9.51 1.02 12.23
N ARG A 153 -10.20 2.12 11.87
CA ARG A 153 -10.39 3.25 12.78
C ARG A 153 -11.18 2.81 14.02
N ARG A 154 -10.77 3.26 15.20
CA ARG A 154 -11.26 2.72 16.48
C ARG A 154 -12.76 2.85 16.68
N ASP A 155 -13.40 3.87 16.10
CA ASP A 155 -14.85 4.06 16.20
C ASP A 155 -15.67 2.95 15.51
N ILE A 156 -15.04 2.18 14.62
CA ILE A 156 -15.65 1.04 13.94
C ILE A 156 -14.95 -0.30 14.27
N ALA A 157 -13.87 -0.28 15.03
CA ALA A 157 -13.07 -1.46 15.34
C ALA A 157 -13.78 -2.48 16.23
N ASP A 158 -14.83 -2.08 16.95
CA ASP A 158 -15.69 -2.99 17.71
C ASP A 158 -16.56 -3.88 16.80
N PHE A 159 -16.78 -3.47 15.55
CA PHE A 159 -17.58 -4.18 14.56
C PHE A 159 -16.75 -4.95 13.54
N ILE A 160 -15.51 -4.51 13.27
CA ILE A 160 -14.64 -5.08 12.23
C ILE A 160 -13.22 -5.14 12.76
N SER A 161 -12.70 -6.33 13.00
CA SER A 161 -11.29 -6.52 13.35
C SER A 161 -10.40 -6.40 12.10
N PRO A 162 -9.22 -5.73 12.17
CA PRO A 162 -8.30 -5.70 11.04
C PRO A 162 -7.80 -7.09 10.61
N PHE A 163 -7.78 -8.07 11.51
CA PHE A 163 -7.45 -9.46 11.19
C PHE A 163 -8.51 -10.10 10.27
N GLU A 164 -9.79 -9.81 10.46
CA GLU A 164 -10.90 -10.37 9.66
C GLU A 164 -10.93 -9.83 8.23
N LEU A 165 -10.20 -8.74 7.95
CA LEU A 165 -10.08 -8.16 6.61
C LEU A 165 -9.01 -8.84 5.75
N PHE A 166 -8.23 -9.77 6.31
CA PHE A 166 -7.33 -10.58 5.51
C PHE A 166 -8.12 -11.61 4.70
N PRO A 167 -7.69 -11.90 3.46
CA PRO A 167 -8.39 -12.85 2.61
C PRO A 167 -8.33 -14.27 3.17
N ASP A 168 -9.36 -15.07 2.87
CA ASP A 168 -9.37 -16.49 3.17
C ASP A 168 -8.33 -17.26 2.35
N TYR A 169 -7.75 -18.29 2.97
CA TYR A 169 -6.85 -19.20 2.29
C TYR A 169 -7.51 -19.83 1.07
N LYS A 170 -6.78 -19.87 -0.04
CA LYS A 170 -7.16 -20.55 -1.28
C LYS A 170 -5.97 -21.35 -1.78
N PRO A 171 -6.16 -22.63 -2.15
CA PRO A 171 -5.06 -23.46 -2.66
C PRO A 171 -4.43 -22.84 -3.91
N GLU A 172 -3.12 -22.99 -4.03
CA GLU A 172 -2.39 -22.55 -5.21
C GLU A 172 -2.84 -23.30 -6.47
N LYS A 173 -2.81 -22.60 -7.60
CA LYS A 173 -3.08 -23.18 -8.91
C LYS A 173 -1.78 -23.63 -9.56
N THR A 174 -1.82 -24.76 -10.23
CA THR A 174 -0.70 -25.21 -11.06
C THR A 174 -0.56 -24.34 -12.31
N LEU A 175 0.65 -24.27 -12.87
CA LEU A 175 0.88 -23.57 -14.14
C LEU A 175 -0.04 -24.08 -15.25
N ARG A 176 -0.28 -25.41 -15.30
CA ARG A 176 -1.17 -26.02 -16.29
C ARG A 176 -2.62 -25.53 -16.17
N GLU A 177 -3.13 -25.36 -14.95
CA GLU A 177 -4.48 -24.84 -14.74
C GLU A 177 -4.62 -23.37 -15.17
N VAL A 178 -3.52 -22.62 -15.12
CA VAL A 178 -3.54 -21.18 -15.41
C VAL A 178 -3.37 -20.88 -16.88
N ILE A 179 -2.44 -21.55 -17.55
CA ILE A 179 -2.07 -21.26 -18.95
C ILE A 179 -2.23 -22.45 -19.90
N GLY A 180 -2.73 -23.60 -19.42
CA GLY A 180 -2.84 -24.83 -20.22
C GLY A 180 -3.77 -24.75 -21.42
N ASN A 181 -4.69 -23.80 -21.44
CA ASN A 181 -5.65 -23.53 -22.53
C ASN A 181 -5.18 -22.43 -23.49
N LEU A 182 -4.02 -21.82 -23.25
CA LEU A 182 -3.49 -20.85 -24.19
C LEU A 182 -3.06 -21.56 -25.48
N PRO A 183 -3.31 -20.96 -26.65
CA PRO A 183 -2.84 -21.50 -27.92
C PRO A 183 -1.31 -21.63 -27.90
N ALA A 184 -0.82 -22.69 -28.55
CA ALA A 184 0.62 -22.83 -28.76
C ALA A 184 1.11 -21.74 -29.71
N LEU A 185 2.31 -21.22 -29.43
CA LEU A 185 2.98 -20.31 -30.34
C LEU A 185 3.64 -21.11 -31.46
N ASN A 186 3.62 -20.63 -32.69
CA ASN A 186 4.44 -21.15 -33.75
C ASN A 186 5.93 -20.86 -33.51
N GLN A 187 6.80 -21.36 -34.39
CA GLN A 187 8.24 -21.17 -34.28
C GLN A 187 8.70 -19.69 -34.38
N PHE A 188 7.83 -18.78 -34.78
CA PHE A 188 8.08 -17.33 -34.85
C PHE A 188 7.47 -16.57 -33.69
N GLY A 189 6.85 -17.24 -32.71
CA GLY A 189 6.21 -16.61 -31.54
C GLY A 189 4.82 -16.02 -31.83
N GLU A 190 4.19 -16.36 -32.94
CA GLU A 190 2.82 -15.94 -33.26
C GLU A 190 1.81 -16.99 -32.77
N ILE A 191 0.60 -16.57 -32.48
CA ILE A 191 -0.52 -17.46 -32.10
C ILE A 191 -0.97 -18.20 -33.38
N SER A 192 -0.95 -19.51 -33.33
CA SER A 192 -1.41 -20.38 -34.42
C SER A 192 -2.93 -20.50 -34.47
#